data_cc1e50b1e54d2cc550ed40924e80afa5
#
_entry.id   cc1e50b1e54d2cc550ed40924e80afa5
#
_cell.length_a   1.000
_cell.length_b   1.000
_cell.length_c   1.000
_cell.angle_alpha   90.00
_cell.angle_beta   90.00
_cell.angle_gamma   90.00
#
_symmetry.space_group_name_H-M   'P 1'
#
loop_
_entity.id
_entity.type
_entity.pdbx_description
1 polymer ?
#
loop_
_entity_poly.entity_id
_entity_poly.type
_entity_poly.pdbx_seq_one_letter_code
_entity_poly.pdbx_strand_id
1 'polypeptide(L)'
;MSIIPNTKPLIESGAKDQTLFNRELSWLAFNERVLANSFDTHIPLGERLRFVTIAANNLDEFYMIRLAGLFQLKTRGFKTLPEQNTVLENLISQITDRAKQLDISQREQLNLILNECTNAGVFLIEEADLSQTEIEWLKNWYDGNILP
;
A
#
# COMPACT_ATOMS: atom_id res chain seq x y z
N MET A 1 13.29 -20.91 3.30
CA MET A 1 12.08 -21.45 3.94
C MET A 1 10.96 -20.52 3.55
N SER A 2 10.14 -20.91 2.57
CA SER A 2 9.19 -20.01 1.88
C SER A 2 7.96 -19.81 2.75
N ILE A 3 7.75 -18.59 3.24
CA ILE A 3 6.50 -18.19 3.91
C ILE A 3 5.69 -17.42 2.88
N ILE A 4 5.05 -18.17 1.97
CA ILE A 4 3.90 -17.64 1.25
C ILE A 4 2.70 -17.88 2.17
N PRO A 5 2.00 -16.85 2.65
CA PRO A 5 0.78 -17.08 3.42
C PRO A 5 -0.22 -17.80 2.52
N ASN A 6 -0.63 -18.97 2.98
CA ASN A 6 -1.61 -19.84 2.36
C ASN A 6 -2.96 -19.09 2.32
N THR A 7 -3.26 -18.42 1.23
CA THR A 7 -4.58 -17.82 0.98
C THR A 7 -5.56 -18.95 0.65
N LYS A 8 -6.17 -19.50 1.70
CA LYS A 8 -7.33 -20.36 1.57
C LYS A 8 -8.44 -19.59 0.87
N PRO A 9 -9.02 -20.08 -0.22
CA PRO A 9 -10.18 -19.42 -0.84
C PRO A 9 -11.36 -19.51 0.12
N LEU A 10 -11.83 -18.37 0.57
CA LEU A 10 -13.06 -18.23 1.34
C LEU A 10 -14.25 -18.33 0.38
N ILE A 11 -14.59 -19.53 -0.06
CA ILE A 11 -15.91 -19.83 -0.67
C ILE A 11 -16.30 -21.23 -0.25
N GLU A 12 -17.08 -21.35 0.82
CA GLU A 12 -17.97 -22.47 1.03
C GLU A 12 -19.38 -21.93 1.26
N SER A 13 -20.24 -22.28 0.40
CA SER A 13 -21.58 -22.84 0.43
C SER A 13 -22.63 -22.12 -0.42
N GLY A 14 -23.08 -22.83 -1.43
CA GLY A 14 -24.49 -23.06 -1.74
C GLY A 14 -25.37 -21.90 -2.16
N ALA A 15 -25.15 -21.35 -3.35
CA ALA A 15 -26.19 -20.87 -4.25
C ALA A 15 -25.56 -20.66 -5.63
N LYS A 16 -26.32 -20.93 -6.68
CA LYS A 16 -25.96 -20.57 -8.07
C LYS A 16 -25.83 -19.06 -8.16
N ASP A 17 -24.68 -18.53 -7.76
CA ASP A 17 -24.39 -17.13 -7.92
C ASP A 17 -23.07 -16.99 -8.68
N GLN A 18 -23.17 -16.33 -9.80
CA GLN A 18 -22.02 -15.89 -10.57
C GLN A 18 -21.08 -15.21 -9.58
N THR A 19 -19.89 -15.74 -9.39
CA THR A 19 -18.84 -15.16 -8.56
C THR A 19 -18.48 -13.81 -9.17
N LEU A 20 -19.24 -12.78 -8.84
CA LEU A 20 -18.91 -11.40 -9.14
C LEU A 20 -17.68 -11.08 -8.31
N PHE A 21 -16.52 -11.12 -8.95
CA PHE A 21 -15.29 -10.65 -8.35
C PHE A 21 -15.50 -9.19 -7.93
N ASN A 22 -15.43 -8.95 -6.62
CA ASN A 22 -15.48 -7.58 -6.15
C ASN A 22 -14.26 -6.82 -6.70
N ARG A 23 -14.53 -5.75 -7.43
CA ARG A 23 -13.54 -4.97 -8.15
C ARG A 23 -12.49 -4.38 -7.19
N GLU A 24 -12.91 -3.89 -6.05
CA GLU A 24 -12.04 -3.24 -5.06
C GLU A 24 -11.15 -4.26 -4.35
N LEU A 25 -11.70 -5.40 -3.96
CA LEU A 25 -10.91 -6.50 -3.38
C LEU A 25 -9.92 -7.09 -4.40
N SER A 26 -10.33 -7.20 -5.66
CA SER A 26 -9.44 -7.65 -6.74
C SER A 26 -8.29 -6.67 -6.97
N TRP A 27 -8.55 -5.38 -6.85
CA TRP A 27 -7.55 -4.35 -6.98
C TRP A 27 -6.55 -4.38 -5.82
N LEU A 28 -7.01 -4.55 -4.59
CA LEU A 28 -6.12 -4.75 -3.43
C LEU A 28 -5.27 -6.01 -3.61
N ALA A 29 -5.86 -7.12 -4.06
CA ALA A 29 -5.11 -8.34 -4.37
C ALA A 29 -4.05 -8.13 -5.47
N PHE A 30 -4.29 -7.26 -6.44
CA PHE A 30 -3.28 -6.87 -7.41
C PHE A 30 -2.14 -6.10 -6.73
N ASN A 31 -2.45 -5.11 -5.89
CA ASN A 31 -1.43 -4.31 -5.23
C ASN A 31 -0.60 -5.13 -4.21
N GLU A 32 -1.21 -6.11 -3.55
CA GLU A 32 -0.49 -7.12 -2.74
C GLU A 32 0.56 -7.86 -3.57
N ARG A 33 0.24 -8.24 -4.81
CA ARG A 33 1.22 -8.90 -5.71
C ARG A 33 2.32 -7.93 -6.17
N VAL A 34 2.01 -6.64 -6.34
CA VAL A 34 3.04 -5.62 -6.62
C VAL A 34 4.00 -5.54 -5.44
N LEU A 35 3.49 -5.43 -4.21
CA LEU A 35 4.30 -5.42 -3.00
C LEU A 35 5.11 -6.72 -2.84
N ALA A 36 4.54 -7.87 -3.21
CA ALA A 36 5.20 -9.17 -3.08
C ALA A 36 6.56 -9.25 -3.80
N ASN A 37 6.76 -8.48 -4.89
CA ASN A 37 8.05 -8.44 -5.57
C ASN A 37 9.16 -7.82 -4.70
N SER A 38 8.82 -7.00 -3.72
CA SER A 38 9.80 -6.41 -2.81
C SER A 38 10.41 -7.41 -1.82
N PHE A 39 9.77 -8.55 -1.62
CA PHE A 39 10.26 -9.62 -0.73
C PHE A 39 11.22 -10.60 -1.44
N ASP A 40 11.27 -10.57 -2.77
CA ASP A 40 12.14 -11.46 -3.53
C ASP A 40 13.59 -10.94 -3.52
N THR A 41 14.46 -11.62 -2.78
CA THR A 41 15.87 -11.26 -2.64
C THR A 41 16.71 -11.47 -3.92
N HIS A 42 16.18 -12.11 -4.96
CA HIS A 42 16.83 -12.19 -6.27
C HIS A 42 16.69 -10.89 -7.06
N ILE A 43 15.72 -10.03 -6.69
CA ILE A 43 15.53 -8.71 -7.29
C ILE A 43 16.54 -7.73 -6.65
N PRO A 44 17.22 -6.88 -7.43
CA PRO A 44 18.14 -5.88 -6.90
C PRO A 44 17.47 -4.97 -5.86
N LEU A 45 18.21 -4.59 -4.82
CA LEU A 45 17.70 -3.84 -3.67
C LEU A 45 16.95 -2.55 -4.06
N GLY A 46 17.50 -1.78 -5.01
CA GLY A 46 16.86 -0.56 -5.51
C GLY A 46 15.52 -0.82 -6.21
N GLU A 47 15.39 -1.93 -6.94
CA GLU A 47 14.13 -2.32 -7.56
C GLU A 47 13.12 -2.84 -6.51
N ARG A 48 13.58 -3.51 -5.46
CA ARG A 48 12.72 -3.91 -4.34
C ARG A 48 12.15 -2.67 -3.63
N LEU A 49 12.96 -1.65 -3.39
CA LEU A 49 12.51 -0.35 -2.87
C LEU A 49 11.48 0.30 -3.80
N ARG A 50 11.72 0.23 -5.10
CA ARG A 50 10.78 0.75 -6.11
C ARG A 50 9.43 0.06 -6.07
N PHE A 51 9.38 -1.27 -5.89
CA PHE A 51 8.10 -1.99 -5.74
C PHE A 51 7.32 -1.56 -4.50
N VAL A 52 7.99 -1.29 -3.38
CA VAL A 52 7.34 -0.72 -2.19
C VAL A 52 6.74 0.64 -2.49
N THR A 53 7.49 1.52 -3.18
CA THR A 53 7.01 2.88 -3.54
C THR A 53 5.81 2.82 -4.50
N ILE A 54 5.85 1.92 -5.49
CA ILE A 54 4.72 1.72 -6.41
C ILE A 54 3.48 1.24 -5.63
N ALA A 55 3.66 0.28 -4.72
CA ALA A 55 2.56 -0.22 -3.90
C ALA A 55 1.97 0.87 -2.98
N ALA A 56 2.80 1.78 -2.46
CA ALA A 56 2.39 2.93 -1.68
C ALA A 56 1.51 3.89 -2.49
N ASN A 57 2.02 4.36 -3.63
CA ASN A 57 1.28 5.27 -4.50
C ASN A 57 -0.05 4.69 -4.95
N ASN A 58 -0.06 3.40 -5.29
CA ASN A 58 -1.28 2.69 -5.63
C ASN A 58 -2.29 2.69 -4.46
N LEU A 59 -1.82 2.47 -3.24
CA LEU A 59 -2.68 2.44 -2.06
C LEU A 59 -3.24 3.84 -1.75
N ASP A 60 -2.46 4.89 -1.89
CA ASP A 60 -2.91 6.28 -1.73
C ASP A 60 -4.02 6.63 -2.73
N GLU A 61 -3.83 6.26 -4.02
CA GLU A 61 -4.86 6.45 -5.05
C GLU A 61 -6.13 5.65 -4.70
N PHE A 62 -5.96 4.44 -4.19
CA PHE A 62 -7.09 3.61 -3.75
C PHE A 62 -7.91 4.30 -2.65
N TYR A 63 -7.26 4.85 -1.63
CA TYR A 63 -7.94 5.57 -0.56
C TYR A 63 -8.64 6.82 -1.08
N MET A 64 -7.95 7.64 -1.87
CA MET A 64 -8.47 8.92 -2.35
C MET A 64 -9.63 8.76 -3.33
N ILE A 65 -9.63 7.75 -4.18
CA ILE A 65 -10.61 7.63 -5.26
C ILE A 65 -11.63 6.55 -4.96
N ARG A 66 -11.18 5.32 -4.69
CA ARG A 66 -12.08 4.16 -4.63
C ARG A 66 -12.77 4.06 -3.29
N LEU A 67 -12.02 4.08 -2.21
CA LEU A 67 -12.59 3.98 -0.87
C LEU A 67 -13.43 5.21 -0.54
N ALA A 68 -12.96 6.41 -0.87
CA ALA A 68 -13.74 7.65 -0.72
C ALA A 68 -15.07 7.59 -1.50
N GLY A 69 -15.06 7.03 -2.72
CA GLY A 69 -16.27 6.82 -3.51
C GLY A 69 -17.28 5.89 -2.83
N LEU A 70 -16.80 4.80 -2.21
CA LEU A 70 -17.66 3.87 -1.47
C LEU A 70 -18.29 4.54 -0.23
N PHE A 71 -17.54 5.36 0.51
CA PHE A 71 -18.07 6.13 1.63
C PHE A 71 -19.09 7.17 1.18
N GLN A 72 -18.90 7.83 0.05
CA GLN A 72 -19.90 8.76 -0.52
C GLN A 72 -21.19 8.03 -0.89
N LEU A 73 -21.11 6.83 -1.47
CA LEU A 73 -22.27 6.00 -1.75
C LEU A 73 -23.04 5.65 -0.48
N LYS A 74 -22.34 5.28 0.59
CA LYS A 74 -22.93 5.02 1.90
C LYS A 74 -23.64 6.25 2.46
N THR A 75 -23.00 7.43 2.39
CA THR A 75 -23.50 8.68 2.98
C THR A 75 -24.71 9.24 2.22
N ARG A 76 -24.75 9.13 0.89
CA ARG A 76 -25.85 9.62 0.06
C ARG A 76 -27.15 8.84 0.23
N GLY A 77 -27.10 7.73 0.96
CA GLY A 77 -28.25 6.90 1.25
C GLY A 77 -28.98 6.51 -0.03
N PHE A 78 -28.51 5.47 -0.71
CA PHE A 78 -29.40 4.86 -1.70
C PHE A 78 -30.69 4.52 -0.97
N LYS A 79 -31.86 4.84 -1.57
CA LYS A 79 -33.17 4.35 -1.14
C LYS A 79 -33.25 2.84 -1.42
N THR A 80 -32.34 2.09 -0.80
CA THR A 80 -32.21 0.64 -0.95
C THR A 80 -32.79 -0.03 0.27
N LEU A 81 -33.22 -1.27 0.10
CA LEU A 81 -33.73 -2.10 1.19
C LEU A 81 -32.67 -2.19 2.32
N PRO A 82 -33.07 -2.25 3.60
CA PRO A 82 -32.16 -2.32 4.74
C PRO A 82 -31.08 -3.42 4.61
N GLU A 83 -31.44 -4.55 4.00
CA GLU A 83 -30.53 -5.69 3.73
C GLU A 83 -29.37 -5.31 2.81
N GLN A 84 -29.60 -4.47 1.79
CA GLN A 84 -28.56 -4.02 0.86
C GLN A 84 -27.57 -3.06 1.53
N ASN A 85 -28.00 -2.27 2.49
CA ASN A 85 -27.13 -1.40 3.28
C ASN A 85 -26.18 -2.22 4.15
N THR A 86 -26.65 -3.29 4.77
CA THR A 86 -25.82 -4.20 5.57
C THR A 86 -24.75 -4.89 4.71
N VAL A 87 -25.09 -5.31 3.49
CA VAL A 87 -24.12 -5.90 2.54
C VAL A 87 -23.05 -4.89 2.16
N LEU A 88 -23.43 -3.65 1.86
CA LEU A 88 -22.48 -2.58 1.52
C LEU A 88 -21.56 -2.25 2.71
N GLU A 89 -22.09 -2.19 3.92
CA GLU A 89 -21.30 -1.93 5.13
C GLU A 89 -20.27 -3.03 5.40
N ASN A 90 -20.69 -4.28 5.30
CA ASN A 90 -19.79 -5.42 5.44
C ASN A 90 -18.68 -5.41 4.38
N LEU A 91 -19.02 -5.05 3.15
CA LEU A 91 -18.05 -4.93 2.07
C LEU A 91 -17.04 -3.81 2.32
N ILE A 92 -17.50 -2.63 2.75
CA ILE A 92 -16.62 -1.50 3.09
C ILE A 92 -15.68 -1.89 4.24
N SER A 93 -16.19 -2.60 5.26
CA SER A 93 -15.36 -3.10 6.36
C SER A 93 -14.26 -4.03 5.85
N GLN A 94 -14.61 -5.05 5.06
CA GLN A 94 -13.64 -5.99 4.49
C GLN A 94 -12.57 -5.29 3.65
N ILE A 95 -12.97 -4.33 2.81
CA ILE A 95 -12.05 -3.55 1.97
C ILE A 95 -11.11 -2.72 2.85
N THR A 96 -11.66 -2.04 3.86
CA THR A 96 -10.88 -1.19 4.77
C THR A 96 -9.88 -2.01 5.57
N ASP A 97 -10.29 -3.16 6.09
CA ASP A 97 -9.41 -4.03 6.87
C ASP A 97 -8.27 -4.58 6.01
N ARG A 98 -8.58 -4.99 4.78
CA ARG A 98 -7.56 -5.49 3.85
C ARG A 98 -6.58 -4.39 3.43
N ALA A 99 -7.08 -3.18 3.16
CA ALA A 99 -6.24 -2.03 2.83
C ALA A 99 -5.30 -1.66 3.99
N LYS A 100 -5.78 -1.70 5.24
CA LYS A 100 -4.95 -1.50 6.44
C LYS A 100 -3.86 -2.57 6.58
N GLN A 101 -4.19 -3.84 6.33
CA GLN A 101 -3.19 -4.91 6.39
C GLN A 101 -2.10 -4.72 5.34
N LEU A 102 -2.47 -4.29 4.15
CA LEU A 102 -1.52 -3.97 3.08
C LEU A 102 -0.61 -2.79 3.48
N ASP A 103 -1.16 -1.72 4.07
CA ASP A 103 -0.37 -0.58 4.58
C ASP A 103 0.63 -1.00 5.65
N ILE A 104 0.22 -1.83 6.61
CA ILE A 104 1.11 -2.36 7.65
C ILE A 104 2.25 -3.17 7.01
N SER A 105 1.92 -4.13 6.14
CA SER A 105 2.91 -4.98 5.48
C SER A 105 3.91 -4.16 4.64
N GLN A 106 3.43 -3.11 3.98
CA GLN A 106 4.26 -2.19 3.20
C GLN A 106 5.25 -1.41 4.08
N ARG A 107 4.81 -0.89 5.23
CA ARG A 107 5.67 -0.15 6.17
C ARG A 107 6.74 -1.06 6.78
N GLU A 108 6.36 -2.26 7.16
CA GLU A 108 7.30 -3.27 7.67
C GLU A 108 8.37 -3.59 6.62
N GLN A 109 7.95 -3.83 5.37
CA GLN A 109 8.86 -4.13 4.28
C GLN A 109 9.76 -2.94 3.92
N LEU A 110 9.25 -1.72 3.95
CA LEU A 110 10.05 -0.51 3.76
C LEU A 110 11.18 -0.43 4.79
N ASN A 111 10.87 -0.64 6.07
CA ASN A 111 11.86 -0.59 7.14
C ASN A 111 12.96 -1.64 6.95
N LEU A 112 12.58 -2.86 6.53
CA LEU A 112 13.56 -3.91 6.23
C LEU A 112 14.50 -3.51 5.08
N ILE A 113 13.93 -2.98 3.99
CA ILE A 113 14.71 -2.54 2.82
C ILE A 113 15.61 -1.35 3.16
N LEU A 114 15.16 -0.39 3.95
CA LEU A 114 15.98 0.74 4.39
C LEU A 114 17.18 0.29 5.25
N ASN A 115 16.97 -0.71 6.09
CA ASN A 115 18.08 -1.33 6.83
C ASN A 115 19.09 -2.03 5.89
N GLU A 116 18.61 -2.73 4.87
CA GLU A 116 19.47 -3.33 3.84
C GLU A 116 20.22 -2.25 3.04
N CYS A 117 19.57 -1.12 2.72
CA CYS A 117 20.22 0.03 2.08
C CYS A 117 21.36 0.59 2.95
N THR A 118 21.11 0.77 4.25
CA THR A 118 22.13 1.21 5.21
C THR A 118 23.34 0.27 5.23
N ASN A 119 23.10 -1.04 5.25
CA ASN A 119 24.16 -2.05 5.20
C ASN A 119 24.93 -2.03 3.87
N ALA A 120 24.29 -1.56 2.79
CA ALA A 120 24.91 -1.39 1.47
C ALA A 120 25.59 0.00 1.30
N GLY A 121 25.64 0.83 2.36
CA GLY A 121 26.25 2.15 2.33
C GLY A 121 25.38 3.26 1.76
N VAL A 122 24.05 3.02 1.64
CA VAL A 122 23.05 4.00 1.19
C VAL A 122 22.20 4.40 2.38
N PHE A 123 22.28 5.66 2.78
CA PHE A 123 21.61 6.20 3.97
C PHE A 123 20.47 7.13 3.55
N LEU A 124 19.30 6.93 4.13
CA LEU A 124 18.24 7.93 4.14
C LEU A 124 18.35 8.70 5.46
N ILE A 125 18.76 9.98 5.37
CA ILE A 125 19.04 10.81 6.54
C ILE A 125 17.92 11.84 6.66
N GLU A 126 17.36 12.00 7.87
CA GLU A 126 16.41 13.06 8.17
C GLU A 126 17.16 14.36 8.52
N GLU A 127 16.51 15.52 8.33
CA GLU A 127 17.12 16.82 8.60
C GLU A 127 17.66 16.94 10.04
N ALA A 128 16.97 16.32 11.00
CA ALA A 128 17.35 16.32 12.40
C ALA A 128 18.68 15.59 12.70
N ASP A 129 19.10 14.70 11.80
CA ASP A 129 20.30 13.88 11.95
C ASP A 129 21.51 14.49 11.22
N LEU A 130 21.32 15.61 10.50
CA LEU A 130 22.37 16.28 9.76
C LEU A 130 23.26 17.11 10.71
N SER A 131 24.57 17.02 10.51
CA SER A 131 25.53 17.92 11.14
C SER A 131 25.42 19.33 10.57
N GLN A 132 25.88 20.36 11.33
CA GLN A 132 25.86 21.73 10.87
C GLN A 132 26.63 21.92 9.54
N THR A 133 27.71 21.21 9.34
CA THR A 133 28.51 21.25 8.09
C THR A 133 27.72 20.68 6.90
N GLU A 134 26.96 19.61 7.10
CA GLU A 134 26.13 19.02 6.05
C GLU A 134 24.95 19.94 5.69
N ILE A 135 24.34 20.60 6.69
CA ILE A 135 23.28 21.60 6.46
C ILE A 135 23.80 22.75 5.63
N GLU A 136 24.99 23.31 5.98
CA GLU A 136 25.62 24.40 5.23
C GLU A 136 25.97 23.99 3.79
N TRP A 137 26.48 22.75 3.62
CA TRP A 137 26.75 22.22 2.29
C TRP A 137 25.48 22.06 1.45
N LEU A 138 24.43 21.49 2.03
CA LEU A 138 23.14 21.32 1.36
C LEU A 138 22.54 22.67 0.96
N LYS A 139 22.60 23.66 1.83
CA LYS A 139 22.10 25.00 1.53
C LYS A 139 22.83 25.62 0.34
N ASN A 140 24.17 25.59 0.36
CA ASN A 140 24.97 26.11 -0.75
C ASN A 140 24.70 25.35 -2.06
N TRP A 141 24.55 24.04 -1.99
CA TRP A 141 24.22 23.22 -3.15
C TRP A 141 22.82 23.54 -3.70
N TYR A 142 21.82 23.70 -2.82
CA TYR A 142 20.46 24.07 -3.18
C TYR A 142 20.41 25.46 -3.84
N ASP A 143 21.06 26.45 -3.24
CA ASP A 143 21.11 27.82 -3.76
C ASP A 143 21.79 27.89 -5.14
N GLY A 144 22.77 27.03 -5.39
CA GLY A 144 23.51 27.04 -6.67
C GLY A 144 22.91 26.16 -7.77
N ASN A 145 22.04 25.19 -7.45
CA ASN A 145 21.57 24.18 -8.42
C ASN A 145 20.05 24.12 -8.57
N ILE A 146 19.29 24.57 -7.58
CA ILE A 146 17.82 24.43 -7.55
C ILE A 146 17.14 25.81 -7.61
N LEU A 147 17.63 26.79 -6.83
CA LEU A 147 17.13 28.16 -6.94
C LEU A 147 17.68 28.81 -8.20
N PRO A 148 16.79 29.40 -9.05
CA PRO A 148 17.18 30.08 -10.28
C PRO A 148 17.90 31.42 -9.99
#